data_f1e473cc717e79f090c6b3ae19a108c4
#
_entry.id   f1e473cc717e79f090c6b3ae19a108c4
#
_cell.length_a   1.000
_cell.length_b   1.000
_cell.length_c   1.000
_cell.angle_alpha   90.00
_cell.angle_beta   90.00
_cell.angle_gamma   90.00
#
_symmetry.space_group_name_H-M   'P 1'
#
loop_
_entity.id
_entity.type
_entity.pdbx_description
1 polymer ?
#
loop_
_entity_poly.entity_id
_entity_poly.type
_entity_poly.pdbx_seq_one_letter_code
_entity_poly.pdbx_strand_id
1 'polypeptide(L)'
;LALWAPSAAQFPAWLERRARAAGLGLSADALALLLEATEGNLLAAQQEIEKLLLRFGPGAQPGVRELTEALTDNARFEVLQLTEAVAAGDAARALRVLAGLRAEGDEPVRVLWWLVRALRNRTPGPRSLPTARLVARAARVDRVAKGQAHGNAWDELALLAVEMCGRRTLPLPRFAAVWERARA
;
A
#
# COMPACT_ATOMS: atom_id res chain seq x y z
N LEU A 1 13.47 -14.95 30.83
CA LEU A 1 12.91 -15.61 29.64
C LEU A 1 13.31 -14.78 28.42
N ALA A 2 14.20 -15.30 27.56
CA ALA A 2 14.51 -14.66 26.30
C ALA A 2 13.39 -14.99 25.30
N LEU A 3 12.58 -14.00 24.93
CA LEU A 3 11.56 -14.13 23.90
C LEU A 3 12.23 -13.84 22.54
N TRP A 4 12.52 -14.90 21.79
CA TRP A 4 13.04 -14.77 20.43
C TRP A 4 11.88 -14.75 19.45
N ALA A 5 11.89 -13.78 18.54
CA ALA A 5 10.99 -13.78 17.40
C ALA A 5 11.28 -15.02 16.52
N PRO A 6 10.25 -15.71 15.98
CA PRO A 6 10.46 -16.80 15.05
C PRO A 6 11.22 -16.33 13.82
N SER A 7 12.14 -17.16 13.32
CA SER A 7 12.81 -16.91 12.04
C SER A 7 11.82 -16.99 10.87
N ALA A 8 12.19 -16.48 9.69
CA ALA A 8 11.35 -16.55 8.50
C ALA A 8 10.91 -18.00 8.17
N ALA A 9 11.79 -18.98 8.40
CA ALA A 9 11.48 -20.40 8.20
C ALA A 9 10.49 -20.96 9.25
N GLN A 10 10.45 -20.38 10.44
CA GLN A 10 9.56 -20.80 11.53
C GLN A 10 8.22 -20.07 11.52
N PHE A 11 8.13 -18.98 10.78
CA PHE A 11 6.95 -18.13 10.75
C PHE A 11 5.66 -18.86 10.32
N PRO A 12 5.65 -19.72 9.27
CA PRO A 12 4.46 -20.48 8.88
C PRO A 12 3.92 -21.37 10.01
N ALA A 13 4.79 -22.12 10.65
CA ALA A 13 4.40 -23.00 11.77
C ALA A 13 3.96 -22.23 13.01
N TRP A 14 4.53 -21.05 13.25
CA TRP A 14 4.09 -20.14 14.31
C TRP A 14 2.70 -19.59 14.02
N LEU A 15 2.44 -19.15 12.77
CA LEU A 15 1.16 -18.59 12.34
C LEU A 15 0.03 -19.62 12.47
N GLU A 16 0.27 -20.84 12.00
CA GLU A 16 -0.69 -21.95 12.12
C GLU A 16 -1.07 -22.22 13.59
N ARG A 17 -0.05 -22.37 14.45
CA ARG A 17 -0.28 -22.57 15.89
C ARG A 17 -1.03 -21.40 16.52
N ARG A 18 -0.71 -20.17 16.12
CA ARG A 18 -1.33 -18.97 16.66
C ARG A 18 -2.80 -18.85 16.26
N ALA A 19 -3.13 -19.11 14.97
CA ALA A 19 -4.49 -19.13 14.47
C ALA A 19 -5.33 -20.21 15.17
N ARG A 20 -4.77 -21.43 15.31
CA ARG A 20 -5.43 -22.54 16.01
C ARG A 20 -5.65 -22.26 17.50
N ALA A 21 -4.66 -21.68 18.18
CA ALA A 21 -4.76 -21.29 19.60
C ALA A 21 -5.80 -20.18 19.80
N ALA A 22 -6.02 -19.34 18.81
CA ALA A 22 -7.06 -18.32 18.81
C ALA A 22 -8.45 -18.86 18.43
N GLY A 23 -8.56 -20.13 18.03
CA GLY A 23 -9.83 -20.76 17.67
C GLY A 23 -10.19 -20.66 16.18
N LEU A 24 -9.23 -20.35 15.31
CA LEU A 24 -9.42 -20.37 13.85
C LEU A 24 -8.84 -21.65 13.25
N GLY A 25 -9.68 -22.42 12.53
CA GLY A 25 -9.25 -23.56 11.72
C GLY A 25 -8.97 -23.14 10.29
N LEU A 26 -7.68 -22.97 9.93
CA LEU A 26 -7.29 -22.60 8.58
C LEU A 26 -6.82 -23.82 7.80
N SER A 27 -7.31 -23.97 6.55
CA SER A 27 -6.75 -24.94 5.60
C SER A 27 -5.35 -24.50 5.17
N ALA A 28 -4.58 -25.39 4.54
CA ALA A 28 -3.23 -25.08 4.03
C ALA A 28 -3.24 -23.88 3.07
N ASP A 29 -4.23 -23.82 2.16
CA ASP A 29 -4.37 -22.73 1.21
C ASP A 29 -4.78 -21.41 1.91
N ALA A 30 -5.66 -21.47 2.90
CA ALA A 30 -6.06 -20.33 3.72
C ALA A 30 -4.86 -19.79 4.54
N LEU A 31 -4.03 -20.69 5.09
CA LEU A 31 -2.80 -20.33 5.78
C LEU A 31 -1.78 -19.67 4.84
N ALA A 32 -1.64 -20.18 3.61
CA ALA A 32 -0.75 -19.59 2.60
C ALA A 32 -1.17 -18.16 2.24
N LEU A 33 -2.47 -17.89 2.10
CA LEU A 33 -2.99 -16.54 1.89
C LEU A 33 -2.67 -15.60 3.05
N LEU A 34 -2.86 -16.08 4.29
CA LEU A 34 -2.57 -15.27 5.48
C LEU A 34 -1.07 -14.99 5.62
N LEU A 35 -0.20 -15.95 5.25
CA LEU A 35 1.25 -15.78 5.19
C LEU A 35 1.65 -14.69 4.19
N GLU A 36 1.06 -14.73 2.99
CA GLU A 36 1.30 -13.73 1.95
C GLU A 36 0.82 -12.34 2.40
N ALA A 37 -0.38 -12.27 3.01
CA ALA A 37 -0.96 -11.02 3.48
C ALA A 37 -0.15 -10.34 4.59
N THR A 38 0.56 -11.13 5.41
CA THR A 38 1.30 -10.63 6.58
C THR A 38 2.79 -10.44 6.35
N GLU A 39 3.33 -10.94 5.21
CA GLU A 39 4.74 -10.78 4.77
C GLU A 39 5.77 -11.08 5.87
N GLY A 40 5.49 -12.01 6.79
CA GLY A 40 6.37 -12.36 7.90
C GLY A 40 6.32 -11.40 9.10
N ASN A 41 5.42 -10.42 9.10
CA ASN A 41 5.23 -9.48 10.21
C ASN A 41 4.35 -10.11 11.29
N LEU A 42 4.94 -10.40 12.46
CA LEU A 42 4.26 -11.04 13.60
C LEU A 42 3.08 -10.21 14.14
N LEU A 43 3.24 -8.89 14.20
CA LEU A 43 2.19 -8.00 14.70
C LEU A 43 1.03 -7.93 13.71
N ALA A 44 1.33 -7.80 12.43
CA ALA A 44 0.31 -7.83 11.38
C ALA A 44 -0.44 -9.17 11.39
N ALA A 45 0.26 -10.29 11.52
CA ALA A 45 -0.34 -11.61 11.60
C ALA A 45 -1.27 -11.76 12.82
N GLN A 46 -0.86 -11.24 13.97
CA GLN A 46 -1.70 -11.23 15.18
C GLN A 46 -2.97 -10.41 14.97
N GLN A 47 -2.85 -9.21 14.41
CA GLN A 47 -3.99 -8.33 14.13
C GLN A 47 -4.95 -8.93 13.10
N GLU A 48 -4.43 -9.57 12.05
CA GLU A 48 -5.29 -10.26 11.08
C GLU A 48 -6.03 -11.44 11.70
N ILE A 49 -5.40 -12.25 12.54
CA ILE A 49 -6.07 -13.33 13.27
C ILE A 49 -7.20 -12.76 14.15
N GLU A 50 -6.98 -11.67 14.86
CA GLU A 50 -7.99 -11.02 15.70
C GLU A 50 -9.17 -10.49 14.89
N LYS A 51 -8.91 -9.84 13.76
CA LYS A 51 -9.97 -9.40 12.83
C LYS A 51 -10.78 -10.56 12.28
N LEU A 52 -10.13 -11.65 11.87
CA LEU A 52 -10.78 -12.84 11.37
C LEU A 52 -11.67 -13.48 12.44
N LEU A 53 -11.22 -13.51 13.70
CA LEU A 53 -12.03 -13.97 14.83
C LEU A 53 -13.26 -13.09 15.08
N LEU A 54 -13.11 -11.77 14.98
CA LEU A 54 -14.23 -10.84 15.11
C LEU A 54 -15.24 -11.03 13.99
N ARG A 55 -14.78 -11.33 12.77
CA ARG A 55 -15.65 -11.51 11.60
C ARG A 55 -16.37 -12.87 11.56
N PHE A 56 -15.65 -13.95 11.86
CA PHE A 56 -16.15 -15.32 11.67
C PHE A 56 -16.54 -16.01 12.98
N GLY A 57 -16.06 -15.51 14.12
CA GLY A 57 -16.25 -16.10 15.44
C GLY A 57 -15.26 -17.21 15.78
N PRO A 58 -15.19 -17.60 17.07
CA PRO A 58 -14.37 -18.70 17.53
C PRO A 58 -14.88 -20.05 17.02
N GLY A 59 -13.97 -20.96 16.65
CA GLY A 59 -14.27 -22.26 16.07
C GLY A 59 -14.55 -22.23 14.56
N ALA A 60 -14.51 -21.05 13.93
CA ALA A 60 -14.74 -20.94 12.51
C ALA A 60 -13.60 -21.55 11.67
N GLN A 61 -13.99 -22.05 10.49
CA GLN A 61 -13.09 -22.60 9.47
C GLN A 61 -13.37 -21.89 8.13
N PRO A 62 -12.96 -20.60 8.01
CA PRO A 62 -13.23 -19.86 6.79
C PRO A 62 -12.54 -20.50 5.60
N GLY A 63 -13.27 -20.64 4.50
CA GLY A 63 -12.72 -21.09 3.23
C GLY A 63 -11.80 -20.03 2.60
N VAL A 64 -11.03 -20.45 1.59
CA VAL A 64 -10.09 -19.59 0.86
C VAL A 64 -10.77 -18.32 0.34
N ARG A 65 -11.98 -18.45 -0.23
CA ARG A 65 -12.75 -17.32 -0.76
C ARG A 65 -13.15 -16.33 0.33
N GLU A 66 -13.70 -16.82 1.43
CA GLU A 66 -14.12 -15.99 2.56
C GLU A 66 -12.94 -15.30 3.22
N LEU A 67 -11.80 -16.01 3.30
CA LEU A 67 -10.56 -15.44 3.82
C LEU A 67 -9.99 -14.37 2.86
N THR A 68 -10.03 -14.62 1.54
CA THR A 68 -9.62 -13.61 0.55
C THR A 68 -10.45 -12.34 0.69
N GLU A 69 -11.78 -12.47 0.80
CA GLU A 69 -12.68 -11.32 1.02
C GLU A 69 -12.43 -10.62 2.36
N ALA A 70 -12.03 -11.35 3.39
CA ALA A 70 -11.75 -10.80 4.71
C ALA A 70 -10.37 -10.14 4.83
N LEU A 71 -9.36 -10.74 4.20
CA LEU A 71 -7.98 -10.23 4.16
C LEU A 71 -7.81 -9.11 3.14
N THR A 72 -8.69 -9.04 2.16
CA THR A 72 -8.82 -7.89 1.29
C THR A 72 -9.44 -6.79 2.14
N ASP A 73 -8.63 -6.20 3.01
CA ASP A 73 -8.94 -4.91 3.62
C ASP A 73 -9.35 -4.00 2.45
N ASN A 74 -10.52 -3.38 2.48
CA ASN A 74 -11.01 -2.55 1.37
C ASN A 74 -9.92 -1.61 0.87
N ALA A 75 -9.16 -1.06 1.77
CA ALA A 75 -8.02 -0.20 1.50
C ALA A 75 -6.88 -0.88 0.71
N ARG A 76 -6.57 -2.16 0.97
CA ARG A 76 -5.52 -2.90 0.23
C ARG A 76 -6.02 -3.27 -1.17
N PHE A 77 -7.27 -3.67 -1.29
CA PHE A 77 -7.90 -3.96 -2.59
C PHE A 77 -7.98 -2.70 -3.46
N GLU A 78 -8.36 -1.57 -2.88
CA GLU A 78 -8.40 -0.30 -3.61
C GLU A 78 -7.01 0.18 -4.03
N VAL A 79 -6.00 0.02 -3.18
CA VAL A 79 -4.63 0.35 -3.54
C VAL A 79 -4.09 -0.58 -4.65
N LEU A 80 -4.46 -1.85 -4.67
CA LEU A 80 -4.14 -2.75 -5.79
C LEU A 80 -4.82 -2.28 -7.08
N GLN A 81 -6.11 -1.90 -7.02
CA GLN A 81 -6.81 -1.31 -8.17
C GLN A 81 -6.13 -0.02 -8.67
N LEU A 82 -5.60 0.80 -7.76
CA LEU A 82 -4.82 1.98 -8.11
C LEU A 82 -3.56 1.61 -8.89
N THR A 83 -2.79 0.64 -8.40
CA THR A 83 -1.56 0.21 -9.07
C THR A 83 -1.81 -0.45 -10.42
N GLU A 84 -2.91 -1.21 -10.55
CA GLU A 84 -3.37 -1.77 -11.82
C GLU A 84 -3.78 -0.68 -12.82
N ALA A 85 -4.58 0.31 -12.38
CA ALA A 85 -4.99 1.43 -13.22
C ALA A 85 -3.78 2.22 -13.73
N VAL A 86 -2.79 2.45 -12.87
CA VAL A 86 -1.54 3.11 -13.23
C VAL A 86 -0.74 2.27 -14.22
N ALA A 87 -0.63 0.95 -14.03
CA ALA A 87 0.07 0.05 -14.95
C ALA A 87 -0.60 0.00 -16.33
N ALA A 88 -1.94 0.03 -16.37
CA ALA A 88 -2.73 0.10 -17.60
C ALA A 88 -2.69 1.48 -18.28
N GLY A 89 -2.17 2.53 -17.63
CA GLY A 89 -2.18 3.90 -18.12
C GLY A 89 -3.55 4.59 -18.05
N ASP A 90 -4.50 4.01 -17.28
CA ASP A 90 -5.85 4.56 -17.08
C ASP A 90 -5.87 5.61 -15.97
N ALA A 91 -5.54 6.84 -16.36
CA ALA A 91 -5.51 7.96 -15.43
C ALA A 91 -6.90 8.27 -14.81
N ALA A 92 -7.98 8.07 -15.56
CA ALA A 92 -9.33 8.35 -15.06
C ALA A 92 -9.71 7.35 -13.97
N ARG A 93 -9.42 6.06 -14.15
CA ARG A 93 -9.62 5.03 -13.12
C ARG A 93 -8.73 5.29 -11.91
N ALA A 94 -7.45 5.61 -12.12
CA ALA A 94 -6.51 5.90 -11.03
C ALA A 94 -7.00 7.06 -10.15
N LEU A 95 -7.51 8.14 -10.75
CA LEU A 95 -8.04 9.28 -10.00
C LEU A 95 -9.32 8.94 -9.22
N ARG A 96 -10.22 8.11 -9.79
CA ARG A 96 -11.42 7.66 -9.06
C ARG A 96 -11.06 6.81 -7.84
N VAL A 97 -10.11 5.89 -7.98
CA VAL A 97 -9.64 5.06 -6.87
C VAL A 97 -8.98 5.92 -5.79
N LEU A 98 -8.14 6.89 -6.16
CA LEU A 98 -7.55 7.83 -5.20
C LEU A 98 -8.59 8.65 -4.45
N ALA A 99 -9.67 9.06 -5.14
CA ALA A 99 -10.77 9.77 -4.49
C ALA A 99 -11.50 8.88 -3.47
N GLY A 100 -11.69 7.58 -3.76
CA GLY A 100 -12.23 6.59 -2.83
C GLY A 100 -11.37 6.44 -1.58
N LEU A 101 -10.08 6.15 -1.75
CA LEU A 101 -9.10 6.02 -0.65
C LEU A 101 -9.08 7.27 0.25
N ARG A 102 -9.15 8.46 -0.35
CA ARG A 102 -9.26 9.71 0.40
C ARG A 102 -10.55 9.79 1.22
N ALA A 103 -11.68 9.40 0.63
CA ALA A 103 -12.99 9.46 1.28
C ALA A 103 -13.11 8.44 2.44
N GLU A 104 -12.41 7.31 2.36
CA GLU A 104 -12.31 6.29 3.41
C GLU A 104 -11.36 6.67 4.55
N GLY A 105 -10.65 7.78 4.41
CA GLY A 105 -9.74 8.27 5.44
C GLY A 105 -8.34 7.64 5.42
N ASP A 106 -7.93 7.10 4.28
CA ASP A 106 -6.58 6.54 4.12
C ASP A 106 -5.49 7.59 4.31
N GLU A 107 -4.33 7.13 4.75
CA GLU A 107 -3.16 8.00 4.91
C GLU A 107 -2.39 8.18 3.59
N PRO A 108 -2.11 9.42 3.14
CA PRO A 108 -1.38 9.68 1.91
C PRO A 108 -0.01 8.98 1.83
N VAL A 109 0.69 8.83 2.97
CA VAL A 109 2.00 8.18 3.05
C VAL A 109 1.89 6.69 2.71
N ARG A 110 0.82 6.02 3.16
CA ARG A 110 0.55 4.61 2.86
C ARG A 110 0.33 4.41 1.36
N VAL A 111 -0.51 5.26 0.75
CA VAL A 111 -0.79 5.22 -0.69
C VAL A 111 0.48 5.50 -1.51
N LEU A 112 1.28 6.48 -1.08
CA LEU A 112 2.57 6.79 -1.70
C LEU A 112 3.51 5.58 -1.70
N TRP A 113 3.58 4.85 -0.59
CA TRP A 113 4.45 3.66 -0.48
C TRP A 113 4.12 2.62 -1.56
N TRP A 114 2.84 2.36 -1.80
CA TRP A 114 2.40 1.44 -2.84
C TRP A 114 2.72 1.94 -4.25
N LEU A 115 2.51 3.21 -4.54
CA LEU A 115 2.86 3.79 -5.83
C LEU A 115 4.37 3.74 -6.08
N VAL A 116 5.20 4.01 -5.06
CA VAL A 116 6.66 3.88 -5.16
C VAL A 116 7.07 2.43 -5.37
N ARG A 117 6.43 1.46 -4.70
CA ARG A 117 6.65 0.02 -4.94
C ARG A 117 6.30 -0.36 -6.37
N ALA A 118 5.14 0.09 -6.88
CA ALA A 118 4.74 -0.12 -8.27
C ALA A 118 5.73 0.52 -9.27
N LEU A 119 6.25 1.72 -8.95
CA LEU A 119 7.25 2.40 -9.76
C LEU A 119 8.57 1.60 -9.85
N ARG A 120 9.02 0.98 -8.76
CA ARG A 120 10.24 0.14 -8.73
C ARG A 120 10.12 -1.10 -9.59
N ASN A 121 8.93 -1.69 -9.64
CA ASN A 121 8.64 -2.93 -10.39
C ASN A 121 8.20 -2.66 -11.83
N ARG A 122 8.16 -1.38 -12.24
CA ARG A 122 7.67 -0.98 -13.55
C ARG A 122 8.72 -1.21 -14.63
N THR A 123 8.31 -1.84 -15.74
CA THR A 123 9.08 -1.82 -16.99
C THR A 123 8.71 -0.56 -17.77
N PRO A 124 9.66 0.35 -18.06
CA PRO A 124 9.37 1.56 -18.84
C PRO A 124 8.91 1.21 -20.25
N GLY A 125 7.73 1.70 -20.63
CA GLY A 125 7.21 1.59 -21.99
C GLY A 125 7.49 2.87 -22.83
N PRO A 126 7.17 2.88 -24.11
CA PRO A 126 7.47 3.99 -25.02
C PRO A 126 6.79 5.33 -24.67
N ARG A 127 5.70 5.29 -23.91
CA ARG A 127 4.99 6.49 -23.40
C ARG A 127 5.31 6.83 -21.97
N SER A 128 6.25 6.10 -21.35
CA SER A 128 6.61 6.31 -19.95
C SER A 128 7.35 7.62 -19.77
N LEU A 129 7.01 8.37 -18.71
CA LEU A 129 7.82 9.50 -18.28
C LEU A 129 9.13 9.02 -17.66
N PRO A 130 10.20 9.84 -17.69
CA PRO A 130 11.49 9.50 -17.10
C PRO A 130 11.33 9.14 -15.61
N THR A 131 11.95 8.06 -15.18
CA THR A 131 11.91 7.59 -13.78
C THR A 131 12.37 8.68 -12.80
N ALA A 132 13.40 9.45 -13.14
CA ALA A 132 13.85 10.55 -12.31
C ALA A 132 12.77 11.60 -12.02
N ARG A 133 11.89 11.89 -13.01
CA ARG A 133 10.75 12.78 -12.83
C ARG A 133 9.73 12.20 -11.85
N LEU A 134 9.39 10.92 -11.99
CA LEU A 134 8.44 10.23 -11.12
C LEU A 134 8.96 10.14 -9.68
N VAL A 135 10.25 9.85 -9.51
CA VAL A 135 10.91 9.85 -8.20
C VAL A 135 10.90 11.25 -7.56
N ALA A 136 11.18 12.30 -8.34
CA ALA A 136 11.12 13.67 -7.84
C ALA A 136 9.70 14.07 -7.42
N ARG A 137 8.66 13.61 -8.15
CA ARG A 137 7.26 13.82 -7.77
C ARG A 137 6.92 13.06 -6.50
N ALA A 138 7.30 11.79 -6.40
CA ALA A 138 7.09 10.98 -5.19
C ALA A 138 7.75 11.59 -3.95
N ALA A 139 8.99 12.10 -4.08
CA ALA A 139 9.68 12.81 -3.01
C ALA A 139 8.97 14.12 -2.61
N ARG A 140 8.28 14.79 -3.54
CA ARG A 140 7.45 15.95 -3.22
C ARG A 140 6.20 15.53 -2.41
N VAL A 141 5.50 14.47 -2.82
CA VAL A 141 4.37 13.92 -2.06
C VAL A 141 4.78 13.64 -0.62
N ASP A 142 5.93 12.96 -0.42
CA ASP A 142 6.45 12.62 0.92
C ASP A 142 6.67 13.87 1.77
N ARG A 143 7.32 14.90 1.22
CA ARG A 143 7.56 16.16 1.95
C ARG A 143 6.26 16.88 2.30
N VAL A 144 5.29 16.93 1.38
CA VAL A 144 3.99 17.58 1.64
C VAL A 144 3.22 16.81 2.70
N ALA A 145 3.19 15.48 2.63
CA ALA A 145 2.52 14.62 3.60
C ALA A 145 3.13 14.73 5.01
N LYS A 146 4.44 14.99 5.10
CA LYS A 146 5.16 15.21 6.37
C LYS A 146 5.17 16.66 6.84
N GLY A 147 4.44 17.56 6.17
CA GLY A 147 4.42 19.00 6.52
C GLY A 147 5.70 19.77 6.20
N GLN A 148 6.63 19.18 5.43
CA GLN A 148 7.91 19.77 5.05
C GLN A 148 7.84 20.61 3.76
N ALA A 149 6.68 20.67 3.12
CA ALA A 149 6.42 21.49 1.95
C ALA A 149 4.96 21.90 1.88
N HIS A 150 4.69 23.07 1.33
CA HIS A 150 3.34 23.54 1.11
C HIS A 150 2.62 22.73 0.03
N GLY A 151 1.32 22.47 0.24
CA GLY A 151 0.45 21.78 -0.70
C GLY A 151 -0.49 20.81 -0.02
N ASN A 152 -1.26 20.08 -0.82
CA ASN A 152 -2.12 19.00 -0.37
C ASN A 152 -1.53 17.66 -0.83
N ALA A 153 -1.32 16.72 0.07
CA ALA A 153 -0.68 15.44 -0.23
C ALA A 153 -1.52 14.60 -1.22
N TRP A 154 -2.84 14.67 -1.15
CA TRP A 154 -3.72 13.95 -2.07
C TRP A 154 -3.67 14.51 -3.48
N ASP A 155 -3.55 15.83 -3.64
CA ASP A 155 -3.42 16.47 -4.94
C ASP A 155 -2.07 16.10 -5.58
N GLU A 156 -1.00 16.06 -4.79
CA GLU A 156 0.33 15.61 -5.27
C GLU A 156 0.33 14.11 -5.61
N LEU A 157 -0.41 13.26 -4.87
CA LEU A 157 -0.61 11.84 -5.21
C LEU A 157 -1.37 11.70 -6.54
N ALA A 158 -2.41 12.51 -6.77
CA ALA A 158 -3.14 12.52 -8.02
C ALA A 158 -2.23 12.88 -9.21
N LEU A 159 -1.38 13.90 -9.05
CA LEU A 159 -0.40 14.28 -10.06
C LEU A 159 0.63 13.15 -10.32
N LEU A 160 1.11 12.48 -9.26
CA LEU A 160 2.02 11.34 -9.38
C LEU A 160 1.35 10.19 -10.16
N ALA A 161 0.13 9.81 -9.80
CA ALA A 161 -0.61 8.74 -10.47
C ALA A 161 -0.83 9.04 -11.96
N VAL A 162 -1.22 10.27 -12.31
CA VAL A 162 -1.38 10.73 -13.70
C VAL A 162 -0.06 10.67 -14.46
N GLU A 163 1.04 11.09 -13.86
CA GLU A 163 2.37 11.01 -14.45
C GLU A 163 2.84 9.55 -14.63
N MET A 164 2.54 8.68 -13.69
CA MET A 164 2.80 7.24 -13.81
C MET A 164 2.00 6.59 -14.93
N CYS A 165 0.80 7.10 -15.27
CA CYS A 165 0.03 6.73 -16.45
C CYS A 165 0.62 7.28 -17.77
N GLY A 166 1.78 7.93 -17.75
CA GLY A 166 2.46 8.46 -18.92
C GLY A 166 1.98 9.84 -19.40
N ARG A 167 1.14 10.53 -18.61
CA ARG A 167 0.66 11.88 -18.95
C ARG A 167 1.49 12.95 -18.24
N ARG A 168 1.90 13.98 -18.97
CA ARG A 168 2.61 15.12 -18.37
C ARG A 168 1.63 15.99 -17.58
N THR A 169 2.02 16.35 -16.37
CA THR A 169 1.35 17.34 -15.53
C THR A 169 2.19 18.61 -15.42
N LEU A 170 1.76 19.55 -14.58
CA LEU A 170 2.51 20.77 -14.28
C LEU A 170 3.93 20.48 -13.79
N PRO A 171 4.91 21.32 -14.16
CA PRO A 171 6.28 21.14 -13.69
C PRO A 171 6.35 21.20 -12.17
N LEU A 172 7.28 20.43 -11.59
CA LEU A 172 7.61 20.53 -10.18
C LEU A 172 8.13 21.93 -9.84
N PRO A 173 7.71 22.56 -8.74
CA PRO A 173 8.32 23.80 -8.29
C PRO A 173 9.84 23.59 -8.10
N ARG A 174 10.65 24.48 -8.68
CA ARG A 174 12.11 24.45 -8.50
C ARG A 174 12.43 24.92 -7.09
N PHE A 175 12.97 24.05 -6.24
CA PHE A 175 13.34 24.37 -4.86
C PHE A 175 14.39 25.49 -4.75
N ALA A 176 15.27 25.64 -5.74
CA ALA A 176 16.31 26.68 -5.74
C ALA A 176 15.76 28.12 -5.65
N ALA A 177 14.55 28.38 -6.19
CA ALA A 177 13.98 29.71 -6.22
C ALA A 177 13.44 30.23 -4.86
N VAL A 178 13.27 29.36 -3.88
CA VAL A 178 12.72 29.76 -2.57
C VAL A 178 13.81 30.19 -1.62
N TRP A 179 15.00 29.59 -1.67
CA TRP A 179 16.12 29.94 -0.81
C TRP A 179 16.89 31.18 -1.28
N GLU A 180 16.90 31.46 -2.59
CA GLU A 180 17.53 32.69 -3.11
C GLU A 180 16.71 33.94 -2.77
N ARG A 181 15.37 33.85 -2.70
CA ARG A 181 14.52 34.99 -2.30
C ARG A 181 14.52 35.27 -0.80
N ALA A 182 14.92 34.33 0.04
CA ALA A 182 15.02 34.53 1.48
C ALA A 182 16.37 35.13 1.91
N ARG A 183 17.32 35.29 0.98
CA ARG A 183 18.65 35.90 1.20
C ARG A 183 18.83 37.28 0.56
N ALA A 184 17.84 37.77 -0.16
CA ALA A 184 17.78 39.13 -0.70
C ALA A 184 16.84 40.01 0.14
#